data_339256caedaae43f97df330c0d793f3e
#
_entry.id   339256caedaae43f97df330c0d793f3e
#
_cell.length_a   1.000
_cell.length_b   1.000
_cell.length_c   1.000
_cell.angle_alpha   90.00
_cell.angle_beta   90.00
_cell.angle_gamma   90.00
#
_symmetry.space_group_name_H-M   'P 1'
#
loop_
_entity.id
_entity.type
_entity.pdbx_description
1 polymer ?
#
loop_
_entity_poly.entity_id
_entity_poly.type
_entity_poly.pdbx_seq_one_letter_code
_entity_poly.pdbx_strand_id
1 'polypeptide(L)'
;MIAMSQPAVTERLRKLEEREVITGYGAKLSPSKLGKHAAAFVLFKTASCKDFEAFADTAPEIVDLYRTSGEYNYLMKVMTETGESLEAFLETCHAFGFSSTLVVLSTRFEDRSLVAGREAPN
;
A
#
# COMPACT_ATOMS: atom_id res chain seq x y z
N MET A 1 -4.70 -7.35 -4.59
CA MET A 1 -4.05 -6.90 -4.91
C MET A 1 -3.69 -6.19 -5.27
N ILE A 2 -3.72 -6.00 -5.26
CA ILE A 2 -3.21 -5.31 -5.56
C ILE A 2 -3.11 -4.64 -6.14
N ALA A 3 -3.16 -4.22 -6.38
CA ALA A 3 -2.98 -3.54 -7.07
C ALA A 3 -2.30 -3.21 -7.90
N MET A 4 -2.07 -3.20 -8.92
CA MET A 4 -1.59 -2.67 -9.56
C MET A 4 -2.18 -2.32 -10.27
N SER A 5 -2.58 -1.92 -10.72
CA SER A 5 -2.98 -1.78 -10.99
C SER A 5 -3.24 -2.49 -10.67
N GLN A 6 -3.81 -2.36 -10.10
CA GLN A 6 -3.87 -3.31 -9.80
C GLN A 6 -3.41 -3.82 -10.68
N PRO A 7 -3.72 -3.30 -11.71
CA PRO A 7 -3.27 -4.35 -12.47
C PRO A 7 -1.83 -4.25 -12.75
N ALA A 8 -1.27 -3.08 -12.92
CA ALA A 8 0.13 -3.07 -13.25
C ALA A 8 0.99 -3.58 -12.11
N VAL A 9 0.79 -3.06 -10.92
CA VAL A 9 1.59 -3.51 -9.79
C VAL A 9 1.17 -4.88 -9.33
N THR A 10 -0.13 -5.14 -9.30
CA THR A 10 -0.61 -6.44 -8.89
C THR A 10 -0.12 -7.51 -9.84
N GLU A 11 -0.16 -7.22 -11.13
CA GLU A 11 0.32 -8.14 -12.12
C GLU A 11 1.80 -8.37 -11.97
N ARG A 12 2.55 -7.31 -11.70
CA ARG A 12 3.98 -7.45 -11.50
C ARG A 12 4.30 -8.29 -10.28
N LEU A 13 3.56 -8.08 -9.19
CA LEU A 13 3.78 -8.87 -8.01
C LEU A 13 3.44 -10.32 -8.26
N ARG A 14 2.38 -10.58 -9.00
CA ARG A 14 2.01 -11.93 -9.32
C ARG A 14 3.08 -12.61 -10.13
N LYS A 15 3.67 -11.89 -11.08
CA LYS A 15 4.74 -12.46 -11.88
C LYS A 15 5.96 -12.76 -11.04
N LEU A 16 6.24 -11.92 -10.06
CA LEU A 16 7.35 -12.18 -9.16
C LEU A 16 7.09 -13.42 -8.32
N GLU A 17 5.85 -13.61 -7.93
CA GLU A 17 5.50 -14.82 -7.20
C GLU A 17 5.69 -16.04 -8.06
N GLU A 18 5.30 -15.95 -9.32
CA GLU A 18 5.44 -17.06 -10.23
C GLU A 18 6.89 -17.43 -10.44
N ARG A 19 7.78 -16.47 -10.32
CA ARG A 19 9.19 -16.75 -10.44
C ARG A 19 9.83 -17.06 -9.12
N GLU A 20 9.01 -17.26 -8.10
CA GLU A 20 9.46 -17.63 -6.78
C GLU A 20 10.28 -16.58 -6.08
N VAL A 21 10.20 -15.38 -6.55
CA VAL A 21 10.77 -14.26 -5.84
C VAL A 21 9.97 -14.04 -4.57
N ILE A 22 8.65 -14.24 -4.68
CA ILE A 22 7.77 -14.23 -3.55
C ILE A 22 7.12 -15.57 -3.51
N THR A 23 7.20 -16.22 -2.37
CA THR A 23 6.58 -17.52 -2.27
C THR A 23 5.11 -17.44 -2.03
N GLY A 24 4.58 -16.26 -1.98
CA GLY A 24 3.16 -16.09 -1.83
C GLY A 24 2.71 -16.05 -0.40
N TYR A 25 3.31 -16.81 0.44
CA TYR A 25 2.80 -16.90 1.78
C TYR A 25 3.77 -16.55 2.84
N GLY A 26 5.01 -16.67 2.59
CA GLY A 26 5.96 -16.41 3.61
C GLY A 26 6.90 -15.31 3.29
N ALA A 27 7.07 -15.03 2.05
CA ALA A 27 8.06 -14.06 1.64
C ALA A 27 7.39 -12.88 0.99
N LYS A 28 7.91 -11.73 1.27
CA LYS A 28 7.46 -10.51 0.62
C LYS A 28 8.65 -9.79 0.08
N LEU A 29 8.47 -9.15 -1.06
CA LEU A 29 9.52 -8.34 -1.61
C LEU A 29 9.72 -7.13 -0.73
N SER A 30 10.97 -6.79 -0.50
CA SER A 30 11.29 -5.54 0.14
C SER A 30 10.86 -4.40 -0.79
N PRO A 31 10.10 -3.42 -0.30
CA PRO A 31 9.73 -2.30 -1.16
C PRO A 31 10.92 -1.60 -1.79
N SER A 32 12.03 -1.49 -1.09
CA SER A 32 13.19 -0.84 -1.67
C SER A 32 13.74 -1.63 -2.84
N LYS A 33 13.59 -2.94 -2.85
CA LYS A 33 14.04 -3.73 -3.99
C LYS A 33 13.16 -3.52 -5.20
N LEU A 34 11.96 -3.00 -5.00
CA LEU A 34 11.08 -2.62 -6.08
C LEU A 34 11.22 -1.17 -6.44
N GLY A 35 12.17 -0.46 -5.85
CA GLY A 35 12.36 0.95 -6.12
C GLY A 35 11.43 1.84 -5.35
N LYS A 36 10.79 1.34 -4.31
CA LYS A 36 9.85 2.12 -3.52
C LYS A 36 10.52 2.55 -2.24
N HIS A 37 10.96 3.78 -2.20
CA HIS A 37 11.73 4.30 -1.08
C HIS A 37 10.94 5.29 -0.23
N ALA A 38 9.72 5.62 -0.60
CA ALA A 38 8.88 6.51 0.17
C ALA A 38 7.57 5.81 0.50
N ALA A 39 7.19 5.85 1.76
CA ALA A 39 5.98 5.18 2.22
C ALA A 39 5.22 6.11 3.17
N ALA A 40 3.91 6.04 3.13
CA ALA A 40 3.06 6.83 4.00
C ALA A 40 1.81 6.07 4.32
N PHE A 41 1.28 6.32 5.51
CA PHE A 41 -0.06 5.88 5.86
C PHE A 41 -0.98 7.08 5.72
N VAL A 42 -2.10 6.88 5.06
CA VAL A 42 -2.99 7.97 4.72
C VAL A 42 -4.37 7.67 5.24
N LEU A 43 -4.86 8.53 6.12
CA LEU A 43 -6.26 8.49 6.53
C LEU A 43 -7.02 9.31 5.51
N PHE A 44 -8.05 8.72 4.93
CA PHE A 44 -8.74 9.35 3.81
C PHE A 44 -10.23 9.43 4.07
N LYS A 45 -10.80 10.56 3.72
CA LYS A 45 -12.22 10.82 3.91
C LYS A 45 -12.83 11.20 2.58
N THR A 46 -13.83 10.46 2.15
CA THR A 46 -14.49 10.73 0.89
C THR A 46 -15.99 10.55 1.04
N ALA A 47 -16.74 11.35 0.30
CA ALA A 47 -18.18 11.19 0.21
C ALA A 47 -18.56 10.29 -0.96
N SER A 48 -17.59 9.96 -1.83
CA SER A 48 -17.83 9.15 -3.01
C SER A 48 -17.02 7.87 -2.93
N CYS A 49 -17.44 6.97 -2.05
CA CYS A 49 -16.67 5.76 -1.83
C CYS A 49 -16.49 4.94 -3.09
N LYS A 50 -17.53 4.84 -3.91
CA LYS A 50 -17.42 4.06 -5.15
C LYS A 50 -16.39 4.63 -6.10
N ASP A 51 -16.41 5.95 -6.25
CA ASP A 51 -15.47 6.58 -7.17
C ASP A 51 -14.06 6.45 -6.67
N PHE A 52 -13.87 6.60 -5.35
CA PHE A 52 -12.55 6.47 -4.78
C PHE A 52 -12.04 5.04 -4.93
N GLU A 53 -12.91 4.05 -4.69
CA GLU A 53 -12.48 2.66 -4.79
C GLU A 53 -12.14 2.31 -6.23
N ALA A 54 -12.89 2.83 -7.19
CA ALA A 54 -12.56 2.61 -8.59
C ALA A 54 -11.20 3.19 -8.93
N PHE A 55 -10.93 4.38 -8.43
CA PHE A 55 -9.62 4.98 -8.61
C PHE A 55 -8.52 4.13 -7.96
N ALA A 56 -8.77 3.70 -6.73
CA ALA A 56 -7.78 2.92 -5.99
C ALA A 56 -7.48 1.60 -6.68
N ASP A 57 -8.47 1.00 -7.32
CA ASP A 57 -8.26 -0.26 -8.01
C ASP A 57 -7.23 -0.15 -9.12
N THR A 58 -7.03 1.05 -9.64
CA THR A 58 -6.07 1.24 -10.73
C THR A 58 -4.84 2.01 -10.30
N ALA A 59 -4.70 2.29 -9.01
CA ALA A 59 -3.59 3.09 -8.50
C ALA A 59 -2.57 2.15 -7.85
N PRO A 60 -1.49 1.83 -8.55
CA PRO A 60 -0.49 0.89 -7.99
C PRO A 60 0.24 1.45 -6.80
N GLU A 61 0.20 2.73 -6.58
CA GLU A 61 0.83 3.35 -5.42
C GLU A 61 0.17 2.93 -4.13
N ILE A 62 -1.11 2.57 -4.19
CA ILE A 62 -1.84 2.13 -3.00
C ILE A 62 -1.60 0.63 -2.84
N VAL A 63 -0.81 0.28 -1.85
CA VAL A 63 -0.46 -1.14 -1.65
C VAL A 63 -1.39 -1.82 -0.66
N ASP A 64 -2.02 -1.06 0.22
CA ASP A 64 -3.02 -1.58 1.15
C ASP A 64 -4.15 -0.56 1.24
N LEU A 65 -5.37 -1.04 1.31
CA LEU A 65 -6.52 -0.16 1.46
C LEU A 65 -7.52 -0.83 2.38
N TYR A 66 -7.85 -0.13 3.47
CA TYR A 66 -8.80 -0.63 4.46
C TYR A 66 -9.94 0.35 4.59
N ARG A 67 -11.13 -0.16 4.76
CA ARG A 67 -12.25 0.67 5.10
C ARG A 67 -12.34 0.75 6.61
N THR A 68 -12.47 1.96 7.14
CA THR A 68 -12.42 2.15 8.57
C THR A 68 -13.66 2.88 9.07
N SER A 69 -13.92 2.75 10.35
CA SER A 69 -14.98 3.51 10.99
C SER A 69 -14.40 4.82 11.49
N GLY A 70 -15.29 5.75 11.81
CA GLY A 70 -14.87 7.02 12.36
C GLY A 70 -14.91 8.13 11.34
N GLU A 71 -14.17 9.17 11.61
CA GLU A 71 -14.21 10.36 10.77
C GLU A 71 -13.69 10.09 9.38
N TYR A 72 -12.63 9.27 9.27
CA TYR A 72 -12.06 8.91 7.98
C TYR A 72 -12.62 7.57 7.56
N ASN A 73 -12.94 7.45 6.26
CA ASN A 73 -13.53 6.22 5.74
C ASN A 73 -12.50 5.15 5.42
N TYR A 74 -11.29 5.57 5.13
CA TYR A 74 -10.26 4.65 4.63
C TYR A 74 -8.94 4.91 5.30
N LEU A 75 -8.17 3.84 5.43
CA LEU A 75 -6.77 3.89 5.79
C LEU A 75 -6.03 3.19 4.67
N MET A 76 -5.06 3.87 4.08
CA MET A 76 -4.31 3.24 3.02
C MET A 76 -2.82 3.38 3.26
N LYS A 77 -2.07 2.45 2.71
CA LYS A 77 -0.63 2.53 2.69
C LYS A 77 -0.22 2.84 1.27
N VAL A 78 0.55 3.89 1.10
CA VAL A 78 0.98 4.37 -0.21
C VAL A 78 2.49 4.26 -0.27
N MET A 79 2.99 3.74 -1.38
CA MET A 79 4.42 3.60 -1.57
C MET A 79 4.79 4.10 -2.95
N THR A 80 5.81 4.94 -3.00
CA THR A 80 6.31 5.48 -4.26
C THR A 80 7.82 5.49 -4.24
N GLU A 81 8.43 5.90 -5.35
CA GLU A 81 9.86 5.90 -5.46
C GLU A 81 10.53 6.99 -4.65
N THR A 82 9.92 8.17 -4.59
CA THR A 82 10.52 9.31 -3.90
C THR A 82 9.46 10.05 -3.12
N GLY A 83 9.92 10.96 -2.25
CA GLY A 83 8.99 11.82 -1.56
C GLY A 83 8.22 12.72 -2.51
N GLU A 84 8.86 13.13 -3.59
CA GLU A 84 8.18 13.97 -4.57
C GLU A 84 7.07 13.20 -5.28
N SER A 85 7.32 11.95 -5.66
CA SER A 85 6.27 11.16 -6.29
C SER A 85 5.17 10.83 -5.30
N LEU A 86 5.51 10.70 -4.02
CA LEU A 86 4.49 10.52 -3.00
C LEU A 86 3.56 11.72 -2.94
N GLU A 87 4.15 12.90 -2.90
CA GLU A 87 3.37 14.13 -2.84
C GLU A 87 2.49 14.28 -4.07
N ALA A 88 3.05 13.98 -5.24
CA ALA A 88 2.28 14.07 -6.48
C ALA A 88 1.11 13.12 -6.47
N PHE A 89 1.30 11.92 -5.95
CA PHE A 89 0.20 10.96 -5.88
C PHE A 89 -0.88 11.44 -4.92
N LEU A 90 -0.48 11.99 -3.78
CA LEU A 90 -1.47 12.47 -2.82
C LEU A 90 -2.28 13.63 -3.40
N GLU A 91 -1.68 14.46 -4.22
CA GLU A 91 -2.42 15.49 -4.91
C GLU A 91 -3.50 14.89 -5.80
N THR A 92 -3.17 13.81 -6.46
CA THR A 92 -4.15 13.12 -7.30
C THR A 92 -5.33 12.64 -6.46
N CYS A 93 -5.06 12.17 -5.25
CA CYS A 93 -6.12 11.69 -4.37
C CYS A 93 -7.06 12.80 -3.93
N HIS A 94 -6.60 14.03 -3.93
CA HIS A 94 -7.41 15.14 -3.45
C HIS A 94 -8.65 15.36 -4.33
N ALA A 95 -8.67 14.83 -5.53
CA ALA A 95 -9.86 14.91 -6.38
C ALA A 95 -11.02 14.14 -5.76
N PHE A 96 -10.75 13.22 -4.85
CA PHE A 96 -11.79 12.35 -4.30
C PHE A 96 -12.12 12.64 -2.86
N GLY A 97 -11.31 13.42 -2.16
CA GLY A 97 -11.61 13.70 -0.76
C GLY A 97 -10.45 14.36 -0.04
N PHE A 98 -10.43 14.17 1.26
CA PHE A 98 -9.46 14.79 2.14
C PHE A 98 -8.57 13.73 2.77
N SER A 99 -7.33 14.08 2.99
CA SER A 99 -6.39 13.12 3.54
C SER A 99 -5.62 13.71 4.70
N SER A 100 -5.20 12.84 5.60
CA SER A 100 -4.24 13.13 6.64
C SER A 100 -3.13 12.12 6.48
N THR A 101 -1.93 12.59 6.21
CA THR A 101 -0.83 11.72 5.80
C THR A 101 0.21 11.62 6.89
N LEU A 102 0.65 10.37 7.15
CA LEU A 102 1.71 10.09 8.08
C LEU A 102 2.85 9.46 7.29
N VAL A 103 3.92 10.20 7.10
CA VAL A 103 5.05 9.67 6.35
C VAL A 103 5.84 8.73 7.24
N VAL A 104 6.18 7.56 6.71
CA VAL A 104 6.96 6.59 7.45
C VAL A 104 8.41 7.06 7.46
N LEU A 105 8.94 7.34 8.65
CA LEU A 105 10.31 7.80 8.77
C LEU A 105 11.28 6.65 8.89
N SER A 106 10.87 5.58 9.55
CA SER A 106 11.71 4.40 9.66
C SER A 106 10.81 3.23 10.00
N THR A 107 11.26 2.04 9.68
CA THR A 107 10.51 0.82 9.93
C THR A 107 11.37 -0.11 10.76
N ARG A 108 10.89 -0.46 11.94
CA ARG A 108 11.63 -1.38 12.79
C ARG A 108 11.42 -2.83 12.35
N PHE A 109 10.18 -3.18 12.08
CA PHE A 109 9.87 -4.46 11.47
C PHE A 109 8.52 -4.35 10.80
N GLU A 110 8.31 -5.22 9.83
CA GLU A 110 7.11 -5.20 9.01
C GLU A 110 6.81 -6.65 8.63
N ASP A 111 5.51 -6.96 8.56
CA ASP A 111 5.10 -8.31 8.15
C ASP A 111 5.64 -9.39 9.05
N ARG A 112 5.85 -9.05 10.32
CA ARG A 112 6.26 -10.05 11.27
C ARG A 112 5.13 -11.07 11.38
N SER A 113 5.42 -12.30 11.08
CA SER A 113 4.41 -13.32 11.06
C SER A 113 3.89 -13.58 12.47
N LEU A 114 2.60 -13.49 12.64
CA LEU A 114 2.00 -13.79 13.92
C LEU A 114 2.15 -15.26 14.25
N VAL A 115 2.08 -16.11 13.25
CA VAL A 115 2.24 -17.54 13.46
C VAL A 115 3.68 -17.85 13.83
N ALA A 116 4.62 -17.39 13.02
CA ALA A 116 6.02 -17.64 13.30
C ALA A 116 6.45 -16.98 14.58
N GLY A 117 5.96 -15.77 14.82
CA GLY A 117 6.32 -15.06 16.02
C GLY A 117 5.83 -15.74 17.27
N ARG A 118 4.75 -16.46 17.15
CA ARG A 118 4.26 -17.22 18.28
C ARG A 118 5.04 -18.46 18.51
N GLU A 119 5.41 -19.04 17.44
CA GLU A 119 6.15 -20.25 17.56
C GLU A 119 7.53 -20.05 17.94
N ALA A 120 7.69 -19.22 17.65
CA ALA A 120 8.71 -18.96 17.79
C ALA A 120 9.25 -18.61 18.15
N PRO A 121 8.94 -18.74 17.98
CA PRO A 121 9.28 -18.45 17.94
C PRO A 121 9.83 -18.45 18.14
N ASN A 122 9.60 -18.68 17.94
CA ASN A 122 9.91 -18.72 17.97
C ASN A 122 10.40 -18.58 18.18
#